data_bed3590b7a502fa4b9fbec99ca4a3f1a
#
_entry.id   bed3590b7a502fa4b9fbec99ca4a3f1a
#
_cell.length_a   1.000
_cell.length_b   1.000
_cell.length_c   1.000
_cell.angle_alpha   90.00
_cell.angle_beta   90.00
_cell.angle_gamma   90.00
#
_symmetry.space_group_name_H-M   'P 1'
#
loop_
_entity.id
_entity.type
_entity.pdbx_description
1 polymer ?
#
loop_
_entity_poly.entity_id
_entity_poly.type
_entity_poly.pdbx_seq_one_letter_code
_entity_poly.pdbx_strand_id
1 'polypeptide(L)'
;MKKKNIAEKHLNSMITAANELAVATIQREAPDSRILEPFVSKSAPVELLSNQAIALLHEGKYTKADSVLTLVPEETVSGDLLAIVQAMAGYYNDAFEKVAATSSFNEVVMLLAMKKNQEAWDKISAMEVKTAREYYIKAIAANRMEKVGDAIMSIEKALELDPSLLETARVDGDIIDLLPEEQKIKNDNTTKE
;
A
#
# COMPACT_ATOMS: atom_id res chain seq x y z
N MET A 1 19.39 -13.87 39.84
CA MET A 1 18.75 -12.60 39.45
C MET A 1 19.62 -11.69 38.55
N LYS A 2 20.86 -11.30 38.93
CA LYS A 2 21.70 -10.38 38.15
C LYS A 2 21.99 -10.84 36.70
N LYS A 3 22.33 -12.13 36.46
CA LYS A 3 22.64 -12.64 35.10
C LYS A 3 21.43 -12.63 34.18
N LYS A 4 20.22 -12.91 34.65
CA LYS A 4 18.98 -12.87 33.86
C LYS A 4 18.67 -11.45 33.41
N ASN A 5 18.86 -10.45 34.25
CA ASN A 5 18.64 -9.04 33.97
C ASN A 5 19.61 -8.48 32.90
N ILE A 6 20.86 -8.96 32.91
CA ILE A 6 21.87 -8.57 31.92
C ILE A 6 21.52 -9.15 30.53
N ALA A 7 21.13 -10.42 30.47
CA ALA A 7 20.74 -11.07 29.21
C ALA A 7 19.50 -10.43 28.59
N GLU A 8 18.50 -10.09 29.42
CA GLU A 8 17.27 -9.41 29.00
C GLU A 8 17.54 -7.99 28.47
N LYS A 9 18.41 -7.24 29.16
CA LYS A 9 18.85 -5.90 28.70
C LYS A 9 19.60 -5.98 27.38
N HIS A 10 20.41 -7.02 27.19
CA HIS A 10 21.15 -7.21 25.94
C HIS A 10 20.21 -7.55 24.78
N LEU A 11 19.24 -8.44 25.01
CA LEU A 11 18.22 -8.78 24.03
C LEU A 11 17.42 -7.56 23.60
N ASN A 12 16.97 -6.73 24.55
CA ASN A 12 16.22 -5.51 24.24
C ASN A 12 17.05 -4.53 23.40
N SER A 13 18.35 -4.39 23.67
CA SER A 13 19.23 -3.56 22.85
C SER A 13 19.38 -4.11 21.42
N MET A 14 19.44 -5.43 21.25
CA MET A 14 19.50 -6.06 19.93
C MET A 14 18.18 -5.86 19.16
N ILE A 15 17.05 -6.00 19.82
CA ILE A 15 15.70 -5.75 19.23
C ILE A 15 15.61 -4.30 18.73
N THR A 16 16.01 -3.33 19.57
CA THR A 16 15.99 -1.92 19.20
C THR A 16 16.85 -1.65 17.98
N ALA A 17 18.09 -2.12 17.97
CA ALA A 17 19.02 -1.91 16.84
C ALA A 17 18.54 -2.59 15.55
N ALA A 18 17.97 -3.78 15.66
CA ALA A 18 17.37 -4.48 14.51
C ALA A 18 16.17 -3.72 13.96
N ASN A 19 15.31 -3.17 14.83
CA ASN A 19 14.15 -2.39 14.40
C ASN A 19 14.57 -1.08 13.71
N GLU A 20 15.55 -0.36 14.24
CA GLU A 20 16.13 0.84 13.60
C GLU A 20 16.71 0.53 12.23
N LEU A 21 17.43 -0.59 12.09
CA LEU A 21 17.98 -1.03 10.81
C LEU A 21 16.88 -1.38 9.82
N ALA A 22 15.85 -2.11 10.24
CA ALA A 22 14.72 -2.45 9.38
C ALA A 22 14.00 -1.21 8.87
N VAL A 23 13.71 -0.23 9.74
CA VAL A 23 13.12 1.06 9.36
C VAL A 23 14.00 1.77 8.33
N ALA A 24 15.32 1.80 8.53
CA ALA A 24 16.25 2.42 7.58
C ALA A 24 16.25 1.74 6.20
N THR A 25 16.08 0.41 6.14
CA THR A 25 15.97 -0.31 4.85
C THR A 25 14.63 -0.04 4.15
N ILE A 26 13.53 0.02 4.90
CA ILE A 26 12.21 0.37 4.38
C ILE A 26 12.23 1.79 3.79
N GLN A 27 12.81 2.77 4.50
CA GLN A 27 12.91 4.17 4.03
C GLN A 27 13.76 4.33 2.76
N ARG A 28 14.67 3.41 2.50
CA ARG A 28 15.51 3.37 1.29
C ARG A 28 14.92 2.54 0.16
N GLU A 29 13.67 2.10 0.30
CA GLU A 29 12.97 1.23 -0.65
C GLU A 29 13.70 -0.11 -0.91
N ALA A 30 14.51 -0.56 0.05
CA ALA A 30 15.26 -1.81 0.02
C ALA A 30 14.99 -2.65 1.28
N PRO A 31 13.71 -2.99 1.57
CA PRO A 31 13.34 -3.72 2.77
C PRO A 31 13.97 -5.13 2.81
N ASP A 32 14.31 -5.57 4.01
CA ASP A 32 14.81 -6.92 4.25
C ASP A 32 14.14 -7.52 5.49
N SER A 33 13.15 -8.37 5.27
CA SER A 33 12.39 -9.02 6.35
C SER A 33 13.23 -9.92 7.24
N ARG A 34 14.42 -10.37 6.78
CA ARG A 34 15.33 -11.23 7.55
C ARG A 34 15.92 -10.52 8.77
N ILE A 35 15.96 -9.19 8.76
CA ILE A 35 16.50 -8.39 9.88
C ILE A 35 15.68 -8.60 11.15
N LEU A 36 14.35 -8.63 11.05
CA LEU A 36 13.44 -8.75 12.19
C LEU A 36 12.95 -10.17 12.43
N GLU A 37 13.06 -11.07 11.45
CA GLU A 37 12.58 -12.46 11.54
C GLU A 37 13.00 -13.18 12.82
N PRO A 38 14.27 -13.07 13.33
CA PRO A 38 14.68 -13.74 14.56
C PRO A 38 13.98 -13.25 15.82
N PHE A 39 13.35 -12.06 15.78
CA PHE A 39 12.73 -11.41 16.94
C PHE A 39 11.20 -11.49 16.88
N VAL A 40 10.62 -12.08 15.84
CA VAL A 40 9.16 -12.25 15.69
C VAL A 40 8.64 -13.22 16.73
N SER A 41 7.80 -12.75 17.64
CA SER A 41 7.14 -13.56 18.67
C SER A 41 5.92 -12.83 19.22
N LYS A 42 5.04 -13.55 19.93
CA LYS A 42 3.89 -12.95 20.63
C LYS A 42 4.26 -11.90 21.68
N SER A 43 5.50 -11.90 22.17
CA SER A 43 6.02 -10.92 23.14
C SER A 43 6.85 -9.81 22.50
N ALA A 44 6.99 -9.82 21.17
CA ALA A 44 7.69 -8.75 20.46
C ALA A 44 6.91 -7.43 20.53
N PRO A 45 7.62 -6.27 20.52
CA PRO A 45 6.95 -4.98 20.43
C PRO A 45 6.05 -4.88 19.19
N VAL A 46 4.89 -4.24 19.32
CA VAL A 46 3.94 -4.01 18.22
C VAL A 46 4.60 -3.31 17.04
N GLU A 47 5.44 -2.31 17.33
CA GLU A 47 6.20 -1.58 16.32
C GLU A 47 7.12 -2.50 15.49
N LEU A 48 7.82 -3.43 16.14
CA LEU A 48 8.67 -4.41 15.44
C LEU A 48 7.84 -5.31 14.51
N LEU A 49 6.71 -5.81 15.00
CA LEU A 49 5.83 -6.67 14.22
C LEU A 49 5.19 -5.91 13.04
N SER A 50 4.82 -4.65 13.24
CA SER A 50 4.34 -3.77 12.16
C SER A 50 5.41 -3.54 11.09
N ASN A 51 6.65 -3.22 11.49
CA ASN A 51 7.76 -3.04 10.56
C ASN A 51 8.12 -4.35 9.83
N GLN A 52 8.04 -5.49 10.51
CA GLN A 52 8.19 -6.80 9.86
C GLN A 52 7.12 -7.05 8.82
N ALA A 53 5.86 -6.73 9.12
CA ALA A 53 4.76 -6.87 8.15
C ALA A 53 4.96 -5.95 6.95
N ILE A 54 5.40 -4.70 7.15
CA ILE A 54 5.71 -3.76 6.08
C ILE A 54 6.85 -4.31 5.20
N ALA A 55 7.93 -4.82 5.78
CA ALA A 55 9.03 -5.40 5.01
C ALA A 55 8.55 -6.61 4.18
N LEU A 56 7.75 -7.48 4.76
CA LEU A 56 7.16 -8.64 4.07
C LEU A 56 6.20 -8.23 2.94
N LEU A 57 5.43 -7.15 3.11
CA LEU A 57 4.57 -6.58 2.05
C LEU A 57 5.40 -6.15 0.85
N HIS A 58 6.48 -5.39 1.07
CA HIS A 58 7.37 -4.94 0.01
C HIS A 58 8.06 -6.10 -0.73
N GLU A 59 8.30 -7.21 -0.04
CA GLU A 59 8.86 -8.43 -0.63
C GLU A 59 7.80 -9.32 -1.31
N GLY A 60 6.52 -8.93 -1.34
CA GLY A 60 5.43 -9.72 -1.91
C GLY A 60 5.02 -10.94 -1.07
N LYS A 61 5.44 -11.02 0.19
CA LYS A 61 5.17 -12.13 1.12
C LYS A 61 3.90 -11.88 1.94
N TYR A 62 2.78 -11.63 1.28
CA TYR A 62 1.55 -11.10 1.86
C TYR A 62 0.93 -11.96 2.97
N THR A 63 0.85 -13.29 2.77
CA THR A 63 0.30 -14.21 3.79
C THR A 63 1.19 -14.30 5.03
N LYS A 64 2.52 -14.13 4.88
CA LYS A 64 3.42 -14.05 6.03
C LYS A 64 3.24 -12.72 6.76
N ALA A 65 3.04 -11.61 6.05
CA ALA A 65 2.76 -10.31 6.64
C ALA A 65 1.48 -10.36 7.50
N ASP A 66 0.41 -10.94 6.98
CA ASP A 66 -0.84 -11.17 7.71
C ASP A 66 -0.61 -12.02 8.96
N SER A 67 0.09 -13.15 8.84
CA SER A 67 0.42 -14.02 9.96
C SER A 67 1.22 -13.33 11.06
N VAL A 68 2.09 -12.38 10.73
CA VAL A 68 2.84 -11.59 11.71
C VAL A 68 1.91 -10.66 12.48
N LEU A 69 0.95 -10.02 11.81
CA LEU A 69 0.01 -9.10 12.45
C LEU A 69 -1.00 -9.82 13.37
N THR A 70 -1.27 -11.12 13.17
CA THR A 70 -2.10 -11.90 14.10
C THR A 70 -1.44 -12.13 15.47
N LEU A 71 -0.15 -11.80 15.62
CA LEU A 71 0.56 -11.94 16.92
C LEU A 71 0.28 -10.80 17.89
N VAL A 72 -0.32 -9.71 17.44
CA VAL A 72 -0.63 -8.53 18.26
C VAL A 72 -2.14 -8.31 18.36
N PRO A 73 -2.62 -7.64 19.42
CA PRO A 73 -4.01 -7.21 19.48
C PRO A 73 -4.32 -6.24 18.33
N GLU A 74 -5.42 -6.50 17.64
CA GLU A 74 -5.79 -5.76 16.44
C GLU A 74 -5.89 -4.25 16.66
N GLU A 75 -6.45 -3.85 17.82
CA GLU A 75 -6.61 -2.45 18.21
C GLU A 75 -5.28 -1.68 18.37
N THR A 76 -4.15 -2.39 18.41
CA THR A 76 -2.82 -1.78 18.54
C THR A 76 -2.13 -1.54 17.19
N VAL A 77 -2.70 -2.05 16.11
CA VAL A 77 -2.19 -1.90 14.74
C VAL A 77 -3.06 -0.90 13.97
N SER A 78 -2.44 -0.10 13.10
CA SER A 78 -3.19 0.78 12.21
C SER A 78 -4.19 -0.01 11.36
N GLY A 79 -5.45 0.43 11.33
CA GLY A 79 -6.49 -0.16 10.49
C GLY A 79 -6.10 -0.16 9.00
N ASP A 80 -5.42 0.88 8.53
CA ASP A 80 -4.91 0.94 7.16
C ASP A 80 -3.84 -0.13 6.89
N LEU A 81 -2.92 -0.37 7.83
CA LEU A 81 -1.90 -1.43 7.66
C LEU A 81 -2.57 -2.80 7.61
N LEU A 82 -3.51 -3.09 8.51
CA LEU A 82 -4.27 -4.34 8.50
C LEU A 82 -5.02 -4.52 7.18
N ALA A 83 -5.72 -3.49 6.73
CA ALA A 83 -6.46 -3.54 5.47
C ALA A 83 -5.56 -3.79 4.26
N ILE A 84 -4.41 -3.11 4.18
CA ILE A 84 -3.45 -3.32 3.08
C ILE A 84 -2.93 -4.77 3.11
N VAL A 85 -2.51 -5.26 4.27
CA VAL A 85 -1.97 -6.62 4.40
C VAL A 85 -3.03 -7.66 4.01
N GLN A 86 -4.25 -7.54 4.52
CA GLN A 86 -5.36 -8.45 4.23
C GLN A 86 -5.78 -8.40 2.77
N ALA A 87 -5.87 -7.21 2.17
CA ALA A 87 -6.18 -7.05 0.75
C ALA A 87 -5.13 -7.72 -0.15
N MET A 88 -3.85 -7.51 0.14
CA MET A 88 -2.75 -8.11 -0.60
C MET A 88 -2.67 -9.63 -0.40
N ALA A 89 -3.12 -10.14 0.75
CA ALA A 89 -3.26 -11.57 1.01
C ALA A 89 -4.52 -12.20 0.37
N GLY A 90 -5.42 -11.37 -0.20
CA GLY A 90 -6.66 -11.83 -0.87
C GLY A 90 -7.91 -11.80 0.02
N TYR A 91 -7.82 -11.31 1.26
CA TYR A 91 -8.93 -11.24 2.23
C TYR A 91 -9.70 -9.91 2.09
N TYR A 92 -10.29 -9.68 0.91
CA TYR A 92 -10.89 -8.38 0.56
C TYR A 92 -12.05 -7.94 1.46
N ASN A 93 -12.90 -8.86 1.93
CA ASN A 93 -14.00 -8.51 2.83
C ASN A 93 -13.50 -8.02 4.19
N ASP A 94 -12.54 -8.75 4.79
CA ASP A 94 -11.95 -8.39 6.08
C ASP A 94 -11.19 -7.05 5.96
N ALA A 95 -10.44 -6.86 4.87
CA ALA A 95 -9.77 -5.61 4.56
C ALA A 95 -10.74 -4.44 4.42
N PHE A 96 -11.88 -4.65 3.75
CA PHE A 96 -12.89 -3.62 3.58
C PHE A 96 -13.50 -3.19 4.91
N GLU A 97 -13.82 -4.11 5.82
CA GLU A 97 -14.33 -3.79 7.16
C GLU A 97 -13.38 -2.87 7.94
N LYS A 98 -12.06 -3.05 7.79
CA LYS A 98 -11.06 -2.20 8.45
C LYS A 98 -11.03 -0.78 7.90
N VAL A 99 -11.06 -0.61 6.58
CA VAL A 99 -11.01 0.74 5.95
C VAL A 99 -12.35 1.45 6.00
N ALA A 100 -13.49 0.75 5.95
CA ALA A 100 -14.81 1.35 6.07
C ALA A 100 -14.99 2.10 7.40
N ALA A 101 -14.36 1.61 8.47
CA ALA A 101 -14.36 2.28 9.75
C ALA A 101 -13.53 3.59 9.78
N THR A 102 -12.55 3.74 8.87
CA THR A 102 -11.65 4.91 8.82
C THR A 102 -12.09 5.99 7.86
N SER A 103 -13.06 5.70 6.96
CA SER A 103 -13.47 6.60 5.87
C SER A 103 -12.30 7.14 5.06
N SER A 104 -11.27 6.32 4.87
CA SER A 104 -10.02 6.69 4.21
C SER A 104 -10.09 6.53 2.69
N PHE A 105 -9.10 7.07 1.98
CA PHE A 105 -8.91 6.84 0.55
C PHE A 105 -8.76 5.34 0.21
N ASN A 106 -8.19 4.55 1.12
CA ASN A 106 -8.05 3.09 0.97
C ASN A 106 -9.42 2.40 0.85
N GLU A 107 -10.48 2.94 1.43
CA GLU A 107 -11.84 2.43 1.24
C GLU A 107 -12.29 2.52 -0.22
N VAL A 108 -11.98 3.61 -0.93
CA VAL A 108 -12.28 3.75 -2.36
C VAL A 108 -11.54 2.68 -3.16
N VAL A 109 -10.25 2.46 -2.88
CA VAL A 109 -9.44 1.43 -3.53
C VAL A 109 -10.03 0.05 -3.32
N MET A 110 -10.47 -0.27 -2.11
CA MET A 110 -11.12 -1.55 -1.79
C MET A 110 -12.46 -1.71 -2.51
N LEU A 111 -13.29 -0.68 -2.57
CA LEU A 111 -14.55 -0.71 -3.31
C LEU A 111 -14.32 -1.01 -4.78
N LEU A 112 -13.30 -0.41 -5.41
CA LEU A 112 -12.92 -0.69 -6.79
C LEU A 112 -12.42 -2.13 -6.98
N ALA A 113 -11.59 -2.64 -6.05
CA ALA A 113 -11.13 -4.03 -6.07
C ALA A 113 -12.28 -5.03 -5.96
N MET A 114 -13.31 -4.70 -5.17
CA MET A 114 -14.55 -5.47 -5.01
C MET A 114 -15.57 -5.25 -6.13
N LYS A 115 -15.24 -4.44 -7.16
CA LYS A 115 -16.14 -4.05 -8.27
C LYS A 115 -17.42 -3.32 -7.83
N LYS A 116 -17.41 -2.69 -6.67
CA LYS A 116 -18.46 -1.81 -6.17
C LYS A 116 -18.29 -0.40 -6.74
N ASN A 117 -18.34 -0.30 -8.07
CA ASN A 117 -17.93 0.90 -8.80
C ASN A 117 -18.78 2.14 -8.46
N GLN A 118 -20.09 1.99 -8.28
CA GLN A 118 -20.97 3.11 -7.91
C GLN A 118 -20.61 3.67 -6.52
N GLU A 119 -20.43 2.78 -5.52
CA GLU A 119 -20.05 3.21 -4.16
C GLU A 119 -18.67 3.90 -4.16
N ALA A 120 -17.70 3.37 -4.94
CA ALA A 120 -16.39 3.97 -5.10
C ALA A 120 -16.46 5.37 -5.71
N TRP A 121 -17.25 5.53 -6.78
CA TRP A 121 -17.44 6.83 -7.44
C TRP A 121 -18.10 7.85 -6.51
N ASP A 122 -19.19 7.48 -5.85
CA ASP A 122 -19.92 8.38 -4.95
C ASP A 122 -18.98 8.87 -3.83
N LYS A 123 -18.17 7.97 -3.29
CA LYS A 123 -17.23 8.31 -2.23
C LYS A 123 -16.11 9.23 -2.71
N ILE A 124 -15.39 8.87 -3.79
CA ILE A 124 -14.26 9.69 -4.26
C ILE A 124 -14.70 11.04 -4.79
N SER A 125 -15.93 11.14 -5.33
CA SER A 125 -16.49 12.40 -5.81
C SER A 125 -16.80 13.38 -4.68
N ALA A 126 -17.05 12.87 -3.47
CA ALA A 126 -17.29 13.68 -2.26
C ALA A 126 -15.98 14.03 -1.52
N MET A 127 -14.85 13.41 -1.88
CA MET A 127 -13.55 13.65 -1.24
C MET A 127 -12.80 14.80 -1.90
N GLU A 128 -12.00 15.51 -1.10
CA GLU A 128 -11.02 16.44 -1.61
C GLU A 128 -9.79 15.67 -2.12
N VAL A 129 -9.63 15.60 -3.45
CA VAL A 129 -8.54 14.88 -4.14
C VAL A 129 -7.38 15.85 -4.38
N LYS A 130 -6.15 15.50 -3.96
CA LYS A 130 -4.97 16.38 -3.99
C LYS A 130 -3.74 15.78 -4.65
N THR A 131 -3.55 14.47 -4.52
CA THR A 131 -2.34 13.79 -4.97
C THR A 131 -2.52 13.13 -6.34
N ALA A 132 -1.42 12.90 -7.05
CA ALA A 132 -1.42 12.21 -8.33
C ALA A 132 -2.10 10.83 -8.26
N ARG A 133 -1.83 10.07 -7.19
CA ARG A 133 -2.43 8.74 -6.97
C ARG A 133 -3.95 8.82 -6.75
N GLU A 134 -4.41 9.80 -6.00
CA GLU A 134 -5.85 10.01 -5.77
C GLU A 134 -6.57 10.38 -7.08
N TYR A 135 -6.00 11.27 -7.90
CA TYR A 135 -6.53 11.58 -9.23
C TYR A 135 -6.53 10.36 -10.15
N TYR A 136 -5.48 9.52 -10.10
CA TYR A 136 -5.42 8.29 -10.87
C TYR A 136 -6.57 7.32 -10.51
N ILE A 137 -6.79 7.11 -9.22
CA ILE A 137 -7.90 6.26 -8.74
C ILE A 137 -9.27 6.88 -9.07
N LYS A 138 -9.38 8.22 -9.04
CA LYS A 138 -10.60 8.91 -9.48
C LYS A 138 -10.87 8.68 -10.97
N ALA A 139 -9.83 8.67 -11.81
CA ALA A 139 -9.95 8.34 -13.22
C ALA A 139 -10.49 6.91 -13.43
N ILE A 140 -9.96 5.93 -12.71
CA ILE A 140 -10.46 4.54 -12.76
C ILE A 140 -11.93 4.49 -12.34
N ALA A 141 -12.30 5.12 -11.22
CA ALA A 141 -13.68 5.13 -10.74
C ALA A 141 -14.63 5.76 -11.75
N ALA A 142 -14.24 6.89 -12.35
CA ALA A 142 -15.01 7.59 -13.38
C ALA A 142 -15.18 6.74 -14.64
N ASN A 143 -14.08 6.12 -15.13
CA ASN A 143 -14.12 5.29 -16.33
C ASN A 143 -15.03 4.06 -16.16
N ARG A 144 -14.95 3.38 -15.03
CA ARG A 144 -15.84 2.23 -14.72
C ARG A 144 -17.30 2.64 -14.59
N MET A 145 -17.59 3.91 -14.38
CA MET A 145 -18.93 4.51 -14.37
C MET A 145 -19.31 5.16 -15.71
N GLU A 146 -18.53 4.93 -16.76
CA GLU A 146 -18.73 5.49 -18.11
C GLU A 146 -18.74 7.03 -18.13
N LYS A 147 -18.16 7.67 -17.11
CA LYS A 147 -18.01 9.15 -17.00
C LYS A 147 -16.71 9.58 -17.67
N VAL A 148 -16.63 9.39 -19.00
CA VAL A 148 -15.41 9.54 -19.79
C VAL A 148 -14.77 10.92 -19.61
N GLY A 149 -15.57 12.00 -19.57
CA GLY A 149 -15.05 13.35 -19.37
C GLY A 149 -14.33 13.54 -18.03
N ASP A 150 -14.95 13.06 -16.94
CA ASP A 150 -14.33 13.09 -15.61
C ASP A 150 -13.08 12.21 -15.54
N ALA A 151 -13.10 11.06 -16.23
CA ALA A 151 -11.98 10.14 -16.29
C ALA A 151 -10.77 10.77 -16.98
N ILE A 152 -10.97 11.39 -18.16
CA ILE A 152 -9.90 12.08 -18.90
C ILE A 152 -9.32 13.24 -18.08
N MET A 153 -10.15 14.12 -17.54
CA MET A 153 -9.67 15.24 -16.71
C MET A 153 -8.88 14.75 -15.49
N SER A 154 -9.30 13.64 -14.90
CA SER A 154 -8.62 13.08 -13.72
C SER A 154 -7.28 12.45 -14.08
N ILE A 155 -7.17 11.68 -15.18
CA ILE A 155 -5.90 11.09 -15.58
C ILE A 155 -4.90 12.15 -16.07
N GLU A 156 -5.35 13.16 -16.80
CA GLU A 156 -4.50 14.29 -17.19
C GLU A 156 -3.91 14.98 -15.97
N LYS A 157 -4.75 15.22 -14.93
CA LYS A 157 -4.28 15.85 -13.68
C LYS A 157 -3.32 14.96 -12.91
N ALA A 158 -3.55 13.64 -12.88
CA ALA A 158 -2.63 12.68 -12.29
C ALA A 158 -1.25 12.73 -12.95
N LEU A 159 -1.21 12.71 -14.27
CA LEU A 159 0.03 12.75 -15.07
C LEU A 159 0.73 14.11 -15.04
N GLU A 160 -0.02 15.21 -14.85
CA GLU A 160 0.57 16.54 -14.61
C GLU A 160 1.32 16.57 -13.27
N LEU A 161 0.73 15.99 -12.22
CA LEU A 161 1.30 15.96 -10.88
C LEU A 161 2.45 14.96 -10.74
N ASP A 162 2.36 13.82 -11.43
CA ASP A 162 3.39 12.79 -11.43
C ASP A 162 3.48 12.13 -12.83
N PRO A 163 4.37 12.61 -13.69
CA PRO A 163 4.57 12.04 -15.03
C PRO A 163 5.02 10.56 -15.03
N SER A 164 5.60 10.07 -13.94
CA SER A 164 6.04 8.66 -13.85
C SER A 164 4.88 7.67 -13.90
N LEU A 165 3.67 8.09 -13.56
CA LEU A 165 2.46 7.28 -13.65
C LEU A 165 2.09 6.90 -15.10
N LEU A 166 2.66 7.55 -16.11
CA LEU A 166 2.41 7.22 -17.51
C LEU A 166 2.79 5.78 -17.84
N GLU A 167 3.89 5.26 -17.28
CA GLU A 167 4.28 3.86 -17.51
C GLU A 167 3.26 2.88 -16.92
N THR A 168 2.67 3.20 -15.77
CA THR A 168 1.57 2.42 -15.19
C THR A 168 0.31 2.54 -16.05
N ALA A 169 -0.05 3.75 -16.47
CA ALA A 169 -1.24 4.02 -17.26
C ALA A 169 -1.26 3.29 -18.61
N ARG A 170 -0.09 3.07 -19.23
CA ARG A 170 0.06 2.34 -20.49
C ARG A 170 -0.29 0.86 -20.42
N VAL A 171 -0.24 0.28 -19.23
CA VAL A 171 -0.53 -1.16 -19.01
C VAL A 171 -1.79 -1.38 -18.19
N ASP A 172 -2.42 -0.31 -17.72
CA ASP A 172 -3.66 -0.37 -16.93
C ASP A 172 -4.87 -0.39 -17.87
N GLY A 173 -5.61 -1.51 -17.85
CA GLY A 173 -6.79 -1.71 -18.69
C GLY A 173 -7.95 -0.75 -18.39
N ASP A 174 -7.99 -0.13 -17.22
CA ASP A 174 -8.98 0.89 -16.88
C ASP A 174 -8.60 2.29 -17.41
N ILE A 175 -7.34 2.50 -17.84
CA ILE A 175 -6.79 3.83 -18.15
C ILE A 175 -6.29 3.96 -19.58
N ILE A 176 -5.72 2.90 -20.17
CA ILE A 176 -5.01 2.97 -21.45
C ILE A 176 -5.85 3.61 -22.57
N ASP A 177 -7.15 3.32 -22.60
CA ASP A 177 -8.05 3.88 -23.63
C ASP A 177 -8.35 5.37 -23.44
N LEU A 178 -8.07 5.92 -22.27
CA LEU A 178 -8.22 7.35 -21.97
C LEU A 178 -7.01 8.17 -22.42
N LEU A 179 -5.86 7.52 -22.65
CA LEU A 179 -4.64 8.19 -23.05
C LEU A 179 -4.70 8.62 -24.53
N PRO A 180 -4.13 9.80 -24.90
CA PRO A 180 -3.85 10.16 -26.29
C PRO A 180 -2.98 9.10 -26.97
N GLU A 181 -3.17 8.87 -28.28
CA GLU A 181 -2.46 7.84 -29.05
C GLU A 181 -0.93 7.97 -28.94
N GLU A 182 -0.40 9.19 -28.92
CA GLU A 182 1.03 9.46 -28.78
C GLU A 182 1.59 9.04 -27.41
N GLN A 183 0.74 8.96 -26.39
CA GLN A 183 1.13 8.52 -25.04
C GLN A 183 0.98 7.02 -24.84
N LYS A 184 0.19 6.32 -25.64
CA LYS A 184 0.02 4.86 -25.59
C LYS A 184 1.27 4.11 -26.03
N ILE A 185 2.05 4.69 -26.93
CA ILE A 185 3.22 4.06 -27.52
C ILE A 185 4.45 4.37 -26.66
N LYS A 186 5.17 3.34 -26.23
CA LYS A 186 6.49 3.51 -25.64
C LYS A 186 7.45 4.00 -26.72
N ASN A 187 8.01 5.20 -26.57
CA ASN A 187 9.08 5.66 -27.45
C ASN A 187 10.35 4.81 -27.17
N ASP A 188 10.51 3.71 -27.90
CA ASP A 188 11.74 2.90 -27.91
C ASP A 188 12.95 3.62 -28.55
N ASN A 189 12.90 4.95 -28.64
CA ASN A 189 13.93 5.78 -29.27
C ASN A 189 14.97 6.34 -28.27
N THR A 190 15.34 5.60 -27.23
CA THR A 190 16.54 5.88 -26.44
C THR A 190 17.55 4.76 -26.62
N THR A 191 17.97 4.52 -27.87
CA THR A 191 19.18 3.75 -28.11
C THR A 191 19.89 4.29 -29.35
N LYS A 192 21.06 4.86 -29.13
CA LYS A 192 22.15 5.26 -30.05
C LYS A 192 22.39 6.77 -30.09
N GLU A 193 23.19 7.22 -29.15
CA GLU A 193 24.46 7.92 -29.48
C GLU A 193 25.51 7.56 -28.43
#